data_e7e47bfe8f700b133c000c90cdd7bf16
#
_entry.id   e7e47bfe8f700b133c000c90cdd7bf16
#
_cell.length_a   1.000
_cell.length_b   1.000
_cell.length_c   1.000
_cell.angle_alpha   90.00
_cell.angle_beta   90.00
_cell.angle_gamma   90.00
#
_symmetry.space_group_name_H-M   'P 1'
#
loop_
_entity.id
_entity.type
_entity.pdbx_description
1 polymer ?
#
loop_
_entity_poly.entity_id
_entity_poly.type
_entity_poly.pdbx_seq_one_letter_code
_entity_poly.pdbx_strand_id
1 'polypeptide(L)'
;MDNFDLIVTIVNKNTCDPIINASKKAGAEGGTIIYGRGTGIRETKTLLGIPIQPEKEIVLTIVPQDITEKVQEAIVEAGHLDKPGAGITFVLELKKVAGICHLCLLDQTPDKKES
;
A
#
# COMPACT_ATOMS: atom_id res chain seq x y z
N MET A 1 17.92 -1.44 15.49
CA MET A 1 17.56 -1.05 14.15
C MET A 1 16.15 -1.50 13.83
N ASP A 2 15.36 -0.62 13.35
CA ASP A 2 13.98 -0.99 13.08
C ASP A 2 13.86 -1.80 11.83
N ASN A 3 12.95 -2.73 11.86
CA ASN A 3 12.63 -3.52 10.70
C ASN A 3 11.42 -2.91 10.00
N PHE A 4 11.36 -3.11 8.71
CA PHE A 4 10.30 -2.52 7.89
C PHE A 4 9.57 -3.59 7.10
N ASP A 5 8.32 -3.30 6.82
CA ASP A 5 7.50 -4.13 5.95
C ASP A 5 7.05 -3.32 4.75
N LEU A 6 6.78 -4.03 3.68
CA LEU A 6 6.15 -3.46 2.49
C LEU A 6 4.73 -3.99 2.41
N ILE A 7 3.78 -3.08 2.44
CA ILE A 7 2.39 -3.43 2.23
C ILE A 7 2.07 -3.15 0.77
N VAL A 8 1.66 -4.18 0.06
CA VAL A 8 1.27 -4.08 -1.34
C VAL A 8 -0.24 -4.16 -1.41
N THR A 9 -0.85 -3.18 -2.03
CA THR A 9 -2.31 -3.15 -2.16
C THR A 9 -2.66 -2.97 -3.62
N ILE A 10 -3.44 -3.88 -4.17
CA ILE A 10 -3.84 -3.84 -5.57
C ILE A 10 -5.34 -3.67 -5.62
N VAL A 11 -5.77 -2.57 -6.21
CA VAL A 11 -7.19 -2.22 -6.24
C VAL A 11 -7.56 -1.74 -7.63
N ASN A 12 -8.85 -1.57 -7.85
CA ASN A 12 -9.33 -1.10 -9.12
C ASN A 12 -8.99 0.37 -9.30
N LYS A 13 -8.96 0.78 -10.56
CA LYS A 13 -8.64 2.15 -10.92
C LYS A 13 -9.53 3.12 -10.16
N ASN A 14 -8.94 4.21 -9.73
CA ASN A 14 -9.63 5.33 -9.05
C ASN A 14 -10.11 4.99 -7.64
N THR A 15 -9.48 4.02 -6.98
CA THR A 15 -9.86 3.69 -5.61
C THR A 15 -8.72 3.85 -4.62
N CYS A 16 -7.55 4.33 -5.05
CA CYS A 16 -6.40 4.37 -4.15
C CYS A 16 -6.41 5.56 -3.19
N ASP A 17 -7.09 6.67 -3.52
CA ASP A 17 -6.99 7.86 -2.67
C ASP A 17 -7.46 7.63 -1.24
N PRO A 18 -8.65 7.06 -1.00
CA PRO A 18 -9.03 6.82 0.39
C PRO A 18 -8.11 5.82 1.08
N ILE A 19 -7.53 4.90 0.34
CA ILE A 19 -6.60 3.94 0.91
C ILE A 19 -5.35 4.65 1.40
N ILE A 20 -4.80 5.53 0.58
CA ILE A 20 -3.60 6.26 0.96
C ILE A 20 -3.89 7.18 2.14
N ASN A 21 -5.03 7.86 2.12
CA ASN A 21 -5.38 8.74 3.24
C ASN A 21 -5.51 7.95 4.53
N ALA A 22 -6.14 6.80 4.48
CA ALA A 22 -6.31 5.99 5.68
C ALA A 22 -4.97 5.47 6.19
N SER A 23 -4.08 5.08 5.28
CA SER A 23 -2.77 4.58 5.69
C SER A 23 -1.97 5.68 6.38
N LYS A 24 -2.07 6.91 5.90
CA LYS A 24 -1.37 8.03 6.53
C LYS A 24 -1.92 8.32 7.91
N LYS A 25 -3.23 8.27 8.06
CA LYS A 25 -3.83 8.49 9.38
C LYS A 25 -3.42 7.41 10.36
N ALA A 26 -3.14 6.23 9.88
CA ALA A 26 -2.71 5.13 10.73
C ALA A 26 -1.22 5.18 11.03
N GLY A 27 -0.47 6.09 10.41
CA GLY A 27 0.93 6.28 10.73
C GLY A 27 1.89 6.11 9.58
N ALA A 28 1.43 5.74 8.40
CA ALA A 28 2.32 5.61 7.27
C ALA A 28 2.74 6.98 6.76
N GLU A 29 3.98 7.08 6.28
CA GLU A 29 4.49 8.36 5.79
C GLU A 29 3.92 8.70 4.43
N GLY A 30 3.60 7.71 3.64
CA GLY A 30 3.08 7.93 2.32
C GLY A 30 3.07 6.64 1.55
N GLY A 31 2.82 6.74 0.26
CA GLY A 31 2.80 5.56 -0.58
C GLY A 31 3.16 5.89 -2.01
N THR A 32 3.54 4.87 -2.74
CA THR A 32 3.84 4.99 -4.16
C THR A 32 2.76 4.28 -4.94
N ILE A 33 2.25 4.93 -5.97
CA ILE A 33 1.20 4.36 -6.78
C ILE A 33 1.79 3.95 -8.12
N ILE A 34 1.53 2.71 -8.50
CA ILE A 34 1.92 2.18 -9.79
C ILE A 34 0.66 1.74 -10.50
N TYR A 35 0.60 1.98 -11.80
CA TYR A 35 -0.56 1.59 -12.57
C TYR A 35 -0.24 0.33 -13.34
N GLY A 36 -1.22 -0.56 -13.43
CA GLY A 36 -1.03 -1.80 -14.14
C GLY A 36 -2.35 -2.35 -14.62
N ARG A 37 -2.31 -3.58 -15.09
CA ARG A 37 -3.49 -4.27 -15.56
C ARG A 37 -3.49 -5.66 -14.98
N GLY A 38 -4.66 -6.17 -14.68
CA GLY A 38 -4.76 -7.50 -14.17
C GLY A 38 -6.19 -7.91 -14.03
N THR A 39 -6.41 -9.20 -13.82
CA THR A 39 -7.74 -9.74 -13.73
C THR A 39 -7.84 -10.56 -12.47
N GLY A 40 -8.80 -10.22 -11.62
CA GLY A 40 -9.10 -11.06 -10.48
C GLY A 40 -9.93 -12.24 -10.92
N ILE A 41 -10.15 -13.14 -9.97
CA ILE A 41 -10.85 -14.38 -10.29
C ILE A 41 -12.28 -14.13 -10.74
N ARG A 42 -12.85 -13.00 -10.34
CA ARG A 42 -14.22 -12.68 -10.70
C ARG A 42 -14.34 -11.60 -11.76
N GLU A 43 -13.23 -11.23 -12.35
CA GLU A 43 -13.22 -10.14 -13.32
C GLU A 43 -13.00 -10.69 -14.70
N THR A 44 -14.08 -10.96 -15.39
CA THR A 44 -14.01 -11.38 -16.77
C THR A 44 -14.75 -10.34 -17.59
N LYS A 45 -14.01 -9.59 -18.37
CA LYS A 45 -14.61 -8.55 -19.21
C LYS A 45 -14.20 -8.73 -20.64
N THR A 46 -15.16 -8.49 -21.52
CA THR A 46 -14.88 -8.52 -22.94
C THR A 46 -15.51 -7.29 -23.57
N LEU A 47 -14.91 -6.86 -24.67
CA LEU A 47 -15.47 -5.80 -25.49
C LEU A 47 -15.47 -6.31 -26.91
N LEU A 48 -16.64 -6.47 -27.48
CA LEU A 48 -16.78 -7.01 -28.85
C LEU A 48 -16.09 -8.36 -28.97
N GLY A 49 -16.19 -9.17 -27.94
CA GLY A 49 -15.58 -10.48 -27.94
C GLY A 49 -14.11 -10.53 -27.60
N ILE A 50 -13.48 -9.38 -27.32
CA ILE A 50 -12.07 -9.32 -27.01
C ILE A 50 -11.89 -9.23 -25.51
N PRO A 51 -11.10 -10.09 -24.90
CA PRO A 51 -10.86 -9.99 -23.46
C PRO A 51 -10.15 -8.70 -23.10
N ILE A 52 -10.61 -8.07 -22.03
CA ILE A 52 -10.04 -6.82 -21.55
C ILE A 52 -9.56 -7.02 -20.14
N GLN A 53 -8.32 -6.64 -19.86
CA GLN A 53 -7.80 -6.66 -18.51
C GLN A 53 -8.03 -5.30 -17.89
N PRO A 54 -8.77 -5.23 -16.77
CA PRO A 54 -9.04 -3.96 -16.13
C PRO A 54 -7.78 -3.29 -15.63
N GLU A 55 -7.81 -1.97 -15.61
CA GLU A 55 -6.72 -1.20 -15.05
C GLU A 55 -6.75 -1.29 -13.54
N LYS A 56 -5.57 -1.38 -12.95
CA LYS A 56 -5.41 -1.49 -11.52
C LYS A 56 -4.48 -0.42 -11.02
N GLU A 57 -4.64 -0.08 -9.76
CA GLU A 57 -3.71 0.77 -9.04
C GLU A 57 -3.03 -0.08 -7.98
N ILE A 58 -1.71 0.03 -7.93
CA ILE A 58 -0.90 -0.73 -6.98
C ILE A 58 -0.27 0.29 -6.04
N VAL A 59 -0.59 0.17 -4.76
CA VAL A 59 -0.07 1.08 -3.74
C VAL A 59 0.99 0.35 -2.96
N LEU A 60 2.20 0.93 -2.94
CA LEU A 60 3.31 0.38 -2.18
C LEU A 60 3.51 1.26 -0.95
N THR A 61 3.42 0.66 0.23
CA THR A 61 3.52 1.40 1.48
C THR A 61 4.58 0.73 2.35
N ILE A 62 5.63 1.47 2.69
CA ILE A 62 6.69 0.94 3.55
C ILE A 62 6.48 1.51 4.94
N VAL A 63 6.41 0.63 5.92
CA VAL A 63 6.14 1.03 7.30
C VAL A 63 7.06 0.29 8.26
N PRO A 64 7.32 0.87 9.43
CA PRO A 64 7.97 0.10 10.49
C PRO A 64 7.08 -1.06 10.90
N GLN A 65 7.70 -2.16 11.29
CA GLN A 65 6.92 -3.36 11.57
C GLN A 65 5.97 -3.20 12.75
N ASP A 66 6.26 -2.28 13.65
CA ASP A 66 5.39 -2.13 14.81
C ASP A 66 4.05 -1.49 14.47
N ILE A 67 3.88 -0.93 13.28
CA ILE A 67 2.58 -0.37 12.89
C ILE A 67 1.99 -1.05 11.66
N THR A 68 2.62 -2.11 11.17
CA THR A 68 2.17 -2.77 9.95
C THR A 68 0.72 -3.23 10.05
N GLU A 69 0.37 -3.90 11.14
CA GLU A 69 -0.97 -4.44 11.27
C GLU A 69 -2.01 -3.33 11.32
N LYS A 70 -1.70 -2.28 12.07
CA LYS A 70 -2.59 -1.15 12.18
C LYS A 70 -2.83 -0.48 10.83
N VAL A 71 -1.74 -0.29 10.06
CA VAL A 71 -1.86 0.36 8.77
C VAL A 71 -2.62 -0.53 7.80
N GLN A 72 -2.32 -1.83 7.80
CA GLN A 72 -3.01 -2.74 6.88
C GLN A 72 -4.50 -2.82 7.18
N GLU A 73 -4.87 -2.82 8.46
CA GLU A 73 -6.28 -2.83 8.82
C GLU A 73 -6.98 -1.57 8.32
N ALA A 74 -6.32 -0.43 8.42
CA ALA A 74 -6.90 0.80 7.91
C ALA A 74 -7.09 0.73 6.40
N ILE A 75 -6.15 0.11 5.70
CA ILE A 75 -6.24 -0.06 4.26
C ILE A 75 -7.41 -0.97 3.90
N VAL A 76 -7.54 -2.08 4.60
CA VAL A 76 -8.64 -3.01 4.35
C VAL A 76 -9.98 -2.33 4.53
N GLU A 77 -10.11 -1.56 5.57
CA GLU A 77 -11.36 -0.87 5.84
C GLU A 77 -11.65 0.19 4.80
N ALA A 78 -10.66 1.01 4.47
CA ALA A 78 -10.87 2.11 3.52
C ALA A 78 -11.17 1.62 2.12
N GLY A 79 -10.55 0.49 1.74
CA GLY A 79 -10.75 -0.06 0.41
C GLY A 79 -11.85 -1.08 0.32
N HIS A 80 -12.50 -1.39 1.44
CA HIS A 80 -13.54 -2.42 1.48
C HIS A 80 -13.02 -3.75 0.95
N LEU A 81 -11.79 -4.09 1.35
CA LEU A 81 -11.13 -5.25 0.76
C LEU A 81 -11.69 -6.57 1.25
N ASP A 82 -12.58 -6.52 2.23
CA ASP A 82 -13.31 -7.71 2.66
C ASP A 82 -14.41 -8.10 1.68
N LYS A 83 -14.65 -7.26 0.66
CA LYS A 83 -15.69 -7.55 -0.32
C LYS A 83 -15.10 -8.17 -1.56
N PRO A 84 -15.79 -9.13 -2.18
CA PRO A 84 -15.28 -9.77 -3.39
C PRO A 84 -15.04 -8.74 -4.49
N GLY A 85 -13.92 -8.85 -5.17
CA GLY A 85 -13.61 -7.98 -6.29
C GLY A 85 -13.07 -6.62 -5.95
N ALA A 86 -12.97 -6.29 -4.65
CA ALA A 86 -12.49 -4.95 -4.27
C ALA A 86 -10.99 -4.82 -4.40
N GLY A 87 -10.24 -5.88 -4.15
CA GLY A 87 -8.80 -5.81 -4.24
C GLY A 87 -8.14 -6.76 -3.27
N ILE A 88 -6.83 -6.64 -3.18
CA ILE A 88 -6.04 -7.49 -2.32
C ILE A 88 -4.94 -6.67 -1.68
N THR A 89 -4.58 -7.00 -0.44
CA THR A 89 -3.45 -6.37 0.22
C THR A 89 -2.66 -7.46 0.93
N PHE A 90 -1.34 -7.36 0.84
CA PHE A 90 -0.48 -8.35 1.48
C PHE A 90 0.81 -7.68 1.91
N VAL A 91 1.52 -8.35 2.81
CA VAL A 91 2.69 -7.79 3.47
C VAL A 91 3.91 -8.63 3.14
N LEU A 92 5.01 -7.95 2.81
CA LEU A 92 6.30 -8.57 2.61
C LEU A 92 7.26 -7.97 3.64
N GLU A 93 7.99 -8.83 4.31
CA GLU A 93 9.01 -8.35 5.22
C GLU A 93 10.22 -7.92 4.40
N LEU A 94 10.72 -6.71 4.65
CA LEU A 94 11.85 -6.20 3.92
C LEU A 94 13.13 -6.54 4.65
N LYS A 95 13.99 -7.26 3.96
CA LYS A 95 15.24 -7.68 4.57
C LYS A 95 16.17 -6.51 4.83
N LYS A 96 16.18 -5.55 3.92
CA LYS A 96 17.08 -4.43 4.03
C LYS A 96 16.48 -3.23 3.32
N VAL A 97 16.52 -2.08 3.96
CA VAL A 97 15.96 -0.86 3.41
C VAL A 97 16.99 0.24 3.55
N ALA A 98 17.14 1.03 2.51
CA ALA A 98 18.01 2.19 2.54
C ALA A 98 17.25 3.35 1.91
N GLY A 99 17.56 4.55 2.35
CA GLY A 99 16.92 5.71 1.76
C GLY A 99 15.70 6.20 2.49
N ILE A 100 15.39 5.64 3.67
CA ILE A 100 14.25 6.09 4.45
C ILE A 100 14.75 7.01 5.56
N CYS A 101 15.47 8.02 5.18
CA CYS A 101 16.08 8.89 6.16
C CYS A 101 15.08 9.64 6.99
N HIS A 102 13.94 9.95 6.38
CA HIS A 102 12.93 10.68 7.12
C HIS A 102 12.44 9.90 8.34
N LEU A 103 12.14 8.62 8.14
CA LEU A 103 11.72 7.79 9.26
C LEU A 103 12.85 7.59 10.26
N CYS A 104 14.04 7.47 9.77
CA CYS A 104 15.18 7.31 10.66
C CYS A 104 15.38 8.54 11.54
N LEU A 105 15.18 9.71 10.97
CA LEU A 105 15.33 10.94 11.74
C LEU A 105 14.27 11.06 12.80
N LEU A 106 13.06 10.60 12.53
CA LEU A 106 12.01 10.66 13.52
C LEU A 106 12.28 9.72 14.68
N ASP A 107 12.89 8.58 14.42
CA ASP A 107 13.22 7.65 15.47
C ASP A 107 14.41 8.12 16.27
N GLN A 108 15.33 8.79 15.64
CA GLN A 108 16.49 9.27 16.31
C GLN A 108 16.15 10.54 17.05
N THR A 109 17.05 10.95 17.87
CA THR A 109 16.80 12.13 18.59
C THR A 109 16.73 13.31 17.70
N PRO A 110 15.85 14.20 17.95
CA PRO A 110 15.73 15.38 17.13
C PRO A 110 16.95 16.26 17.13
N ASP A 111 17.79 16.09 18.04
CA ASP A 111 18.92 16.94 18.06
C ASP A 111 19.91 16.65 16.99
N LYS A 112 19.66 15.93 16.32
CA LYS A 112 20.54 15.71 15.31
C LYS A 112 20.32 16.50 14.23
N LYS A 113 19.88 17.07 14.32
CA LYS A 113 19.70 17.62 13.43
C LYS A 113 20.34 17.99 12.68
N GLU A 114 20.74 18.02 12.72
CA GLU A 114 21.33 18.29 12.10
C GLU A 114 21.49 18.07 11.34
N SER A 115 21.37 18.08 11.20
CA SER A 115 21.67 17.82 10.47
C SER A 115 21.49 17.79 10.01
#